data_34210da9488f2ee4a1c1282a0272260a
#
_entry.id   34210da9488f2ee4a1c1282a0272260a
#
_cell.length_a   1.000
_cell.length_b   1.000
_cell.length_c   1.000
_cell.angle_alpha   90.00
_cell.angle_beta   90.00
_cell.angle_gamma   90.00
#
_symmetry.space_group_name_H-M   'P 1'
#
loop_
_entity.id
_entity.type
_entity.pdbx_description
1 polymer ?
#
loop_
_entity_poly.entity_id
_entity_poly.type
_entity_poly.pdbx_seq_one_letter_code
_entity_poly.pdbx_strand_id
1 'polypeptide(L)'
;VRLNTYVDADELRGMEADEIIVATGAYPRMDGFILANPGTPIKGVDQAHVISSIDLVTDPRRELGKHAVVMDSAGGYEAIAACEYLVEKGLSVTLICTHGNMTPYAQTYGRDGPAVERMMRMGAFNLMLRQQIYEIGKDHCTVGLVRMPGNAMTQVPADTVVLVSPNEPMRAIFDVLRAEGRAARLIGDALSPRDAQYAIADGHRAARELV
;
A
#
# COMPACT_ATOMS: atom_id res chain seq x y z
N VAL A 1 7.00 28.01 -5.43
CA VAL A 1 7.16 26.55 -5.49
C VAL A 1 8.50 26.25 -6.14
N ARG A 2 9.32 25.38 -5.53
CA ARG A 2 10.55 24.84 -6.10
C ARG A 2 10.28 23.41 -6.51
N LEU A 3 10.29 23.13 -7.81
CA LEU A 3 10.13 21.79 -8.35
C LEU A 3 11.49 21.10 -8.52
N ASN A 4 11.49 19.76 -8.57
CA ASN A 4 12.69 18.94 -8.73
C ASN A 4 13.79 19.25 -7.68
N THR A 5 13.34 19.60 -6.47
CA THR A 5 14.24 19.94 -5.37
C THR A 5 14.04 18.90 -4.28
N TYR A 6 15.09 18.14 -4.00
CA TYR A 6 15.12 17.26 -2.82
C TYR A 6 15.59 18.13 -1.65
N VAL A 7 14.84 18.10 -0.57
CA VAL A 7 15.13 18.86 0.65
C VAL A 7 15.42 17.86 1.77
N ASP A 8 16.60 17.98 2.37
CA ASP A 8 16.99 17.22 3.54
C ASP A 8 16.98 18.09 4.82
N ALA A 9 17.31 17.48 5.94
CA ALA A 9 17.34 18.17 7.21
C ALA A 9 18.45 19.26 7.26
N ASP A 10 19.57 19.06 6.57
CA ASP A 10 20.67 20.03 6.57
C ASP A 10 20.29 21.31 5.81
N GLU A 11 19.60 21.16 4.67
CA GLU A 11 19.08 22.31 3.93
C GLU A 11 18.04 23.07 4.76
N LEU A 12 17.18 22.36 5.48
CA LEU A 12 16.14 22.97 6.33
C LEU A 12 16.72 23.72 7.52
N ARG A 13 17.89 23.33 8.05
CA ARG A 13 18.57 24.07 9.13
C ARG A 13 18.95 25.48 8.71
N GLY A 14 19.31 25.67 7.45
CA GLY A 14 19.67 26.96 6.88
C GLY A 14 18.47 27.86 6.52
N MET A 15 17.27 27.35 6.61
CA MET A 15 16.05 28.10 6.29
C MET A 15 15.49 28.85 7.50
N GLU A 16 15.29 30.16 7.35
CA GLU A 16 14.54 30.97 8.32
C GLU A 16 13.04 30.74 8.11
N ALA A 17 12.39 30.06 9.06
CA ALA A 17 10.96 29.81 9.08
C ALA A 17 10.45 29.74 10.52
N ASP A 18 9.30 30.34 10.78
CA ASP A 18 8.64 30.30 12.09
C ASP A 18 8.07 28.89 12.37
N GLU A 19 7.56 28.22 11.34
CA GLU A 19 7.08 26.83 11.42
C GLU A 19 7.35 26.09 10.09
N ILE A 20 7.68 24.81 10.19
CA ILE A 20 7.90 23.93 9.05
C ILE A 20 6.78 22.89 8.98
N ILE A 21 6.04 22.86 7.88
CA ILE A 21 5.01 21.85 7.63
C ILE A 21 5.64 20.72 6.80
N VAL A 22 5.64 19.51 7.37
CA VAL A 22 6.18 18.31 6.74
C VAL A 22 5.04 17.48 6.18
N ALA A 23 4.98 17.38 4.85
CA ALA A 23 3.97 16.66 4.09
C ALA A 23 4.62 15.65 3.13
N THR A 24 5.61 14.93 3.61
CA THR A 24 6.48 14.03 2.82
C THR A 24 5.79 12.75 2.37
N GLY A 25 4.55 12.50 2.83
CA GLY A 25 3.79 11.32 2.42
C GLY A 25 4.17 10.06 3.19
N ALA A 26 3.98 8.91 2.55
CA ALA A 26 4.26 7.59 3.08
C ALA A 26 4.86 6.69 1.99
N TYR A 27 5.45 5.59 2.40
CA TYR A 27 5.97 4.56 1.48
C TYR A 27 5.29 3.21 1.72
N PRO A 28 5.20 2.36 0.70
CA PRO A 28 4.66 1.01 0.84
C PRO A 28 5.48 0.18 1.81
N ARG A 29 4.79 -0.55 2.67
CA ARG A 29 5.43 -1.46 3.60
C ARG A 29 5.68 -2.81 2.94
N MET A 30 6.95 -3.23 2.86
CA MET A 30 7.36 -4.44 2.13
C MET A 30 7.98 -5.51 3.03
N ASP A 31 7.78 -5.42 4.35
CA ASP A 31 8.32 -6.36 5.34
C ASP A 31 7.42 -7.60 5.60
N GLY A 32 6.37 -7.78 4.80
CA GLY A 32 5.41 -8.87 4.96
C GLY A 32 4.38 -8.68 6.07
N PHE A 33 4.31 -7.50 6.65
CA PHE A 33 3.36 -7.21 7.71
C PHE A 33 1.91 -7.35 7.24
N ILE A 34 1.10 -8.04 8.03
CA ILE A 34 -0.34 -8.18 7.82
C ILE A 34 -1.07 -7.62 9.04
N LEU A 35 -1.90 -6.60 8.83
CA LEU A 35 -2.63 -5.93 9.92
C LEU A 35 -3.52 -6.90 10.70
N ALA A 36 -4.16 -7.84 10.02
CA ALA A 36 -5.03 -8.84 10.65
C ALA A 36 -4.25 -9.91 11.44
N ASN A 37 -2.93 -10.07 11.21
CA ASN A 37 -2.08 -11.06 11.86
C ASN A 37 -0.63 -10.55 12.03
N PRO A 38 -0.41 -9.50 12.83
CA PRO A 38 0.87 -8.78 12.88
C PRO A 38 2.04 -9.62 13.42
N GLY A 39 1.74 -10.67 14.19
CA GLY A 39 2.75 -11.59 14.74
C GLY A 39 3.27 -12.65 13.76
N THR A 40 2.72 -12.72 12.55
CA THR A 40 3.09 -13.72 11.55
C THR A 40 3.27 -13.04 10.17
N PRO A 41 4.41 -12.39 9.94
CA PRO A 41 4.68 -11.75 8.66
C PRO A 41 4.79 -12.78 7.53
N ILE A 42 4.52 -12.36 6.30
CA ILE A 42 4.67 -13.17 5.11
C ILE A 42 6.16 -13.50 4.92
N LYS A 43 6.48 -14.77 4.71
CA LYS A 43 7.84 -15.21 4.37
C LYS A 43 8.10 -15.05 2.87
N GLY A 44 9.35 -14.80 2.49
CA GLY A 44 9.78 -14.73 1.09
C GLY A 44 9.44 -13.41 0.39
N VAL A 45 9.25 -12.33 1.13
CA VAL A 45 8.94 -10.99 0.58
C VAL A 45 10.14 -10.31 -0.09
N ASP A 46 11.34 -10.80 0.12
CA ASP A 46 12.61 -10.28 -0.42
C ASP A 46 12.91 -10.73 -1.86
N GLN A 47 12.02 -11.49 -2.48
CA GLN A 47 12.19 -11.99 -3.83
C GLN A 47 11.90 -10.90 -4.88
N ALA A 48 12.61 -10.92 -6.00
CA ALA A 48 12.53 -9.87 -7.05
C ALA A 48 11.14 -9.72 -7.72
N HIS A 49 10.30 -10.76 -7.66
CA HIS A 49 8.93 -10.73 -8.20
C HIS A 49 7.89 -10.25 -7.19
N VAL A 50 8.32 -9.93 -5.97
CA VAL A 50 7.46 -9.32 -4.92
C VAL A 50 7.63 -7.82 -4.97
N ILE A 51 6.55 -7.11 -5.23
CA ILE A 51 6.56 -5.66 -5.46
C ILE A 51 5.43 -4.96 -4.71
N SER A 52 5.55 -3.66 -4.53
CA SER A 52 4.44 -2.83 -4.05
C SER A 52 3.50 -2.44 -5.19
N SER A 53 2.31 -1.95 -4.85
CA SER A 53 1.38 -1.32 -5.80
C SER A 53 2.00 -0.10 -6.49
N ILE A 54 2.88 0.64 -5.81
CA ILE A 54 3.60 1.79 -6.36
C ILE A 54 4.62 1.32 -7.40
N ASP A 55 5.42 0.28 -7.10
CA ASP A 55 6.37 -0.29 -8.05
C ASP A 55 5.66 -0.79 -9.32
N LEU A 56 4.47 -1.38 -9.16
CA LEU A 56 3.65 -1.87 -10.26
C LEU A 56 3.31 -0.78 -11.28
N VAL A 57 3.00 0.44 -10.83
CA VAL A 57 2.56 1.52 -11.71
C VAL A 57 3.71 2.44 -12.14
N THR A 58 4.80 2.49 -11.40
CA THR A 58 5.95 3.35 -11.72
C THR A 58 6.93 2.70 -12.70
N ASP A 59 6.91 1.37 -12.84
CA ASP A 59 7.72 0.66 -13.82
C ASP A 59 6.84 -0.09 -14.85
N PRO A 60 6.30 0.59 -15.84
CA PRO A 60 5.37 0.00 -16.81
C PRO A 60 6.00 -1.03 -17.75
N ARG A 61 7.35 -1.16 -17.77
CA ARG A 61 8.10 -2.12 -18.58
C ARG A 61 8.49 -3.38 -17.84
N ARG A 62 8.13 -3.48 -16.55
CA ARG A 62 8.39 -4.68 -15.74
C ARG A 62 7.73 -5.91 -16.36
N GLU A 63 8.48 -6.99 -16.42
CA GLU A 63 7.94 -8.30 -16.81
C GLU A 63 7.14 -8.88 -15.64
N LEU A 64 5.84 -9.08 -15.85
CA LEU A 64 4.90 -9.49 -14.81
C LEU A 64 4.52 -10.98 -14.89
N GLY A 65 4.90 -11.67 -15.97
CA GLY A 65 4.49 -13.06 -16.21
C GLY A 65 3.02 -13.21 -16.58
N LYS A 66 2.38 -14.30 -16.18
CA LYS A 66 1.00 -14.65 -16.54
C LYS A 66 0.06 -14.68 -15.34
N HIS A 67 0.57 -14.99 -14.17
CA HIS A 67 -0.20 -15.13 -12.93
C HIS A 67 0.25 -14.11 -11.90
N ALA A 68 -0.65 -13.25 -11.49
CA ALA A 68 -0.38 -12.29 -10.44
C ALA A 68 -1.24 -12.55 -9.20
N VAL A 69 -0.62 -12.41 -8.04
CA VAL A 69 -1.31 -12.44 -6.76
C VAL A 69 -1.23 -11.05 -6.13
N VAL A 70 -2.37 -10.50 -5.74
CA VAL A 70 -2.45 -9.24 -4.99
C VAL A 70 -2.86 -9.57 -3.57
N MET A 71 -2.01 -9.25 -2.58
CA MET A 71 -2.32 -9.43 -1.16
C MET A 71 -2.84 -8.11 -0.58
N ASP A 72 -4.12 -8.06 -0.27
CA ASP A 72 -4.76 -6.91 0.38
C ASP A 72 -4.85 -7.12 1.89
N SER A 73 -4.06 -6.40 2.65
CA SER A 73 -4.18 -6.29 4.10
C SER A 73 -4.64 -4.90 4.57
N ALA A 74 -4.80 -3.96 3.65
CA ALA A 74 -5.22 -2.58 3.94
C ALA A 74 -6.73 -2.37 3.81
N GLY A 75 -7.41 -3.09 2.91
CA GLY A 75 -8.85 -3.01 2.70
C GLY A 75 -9.34 -1.78 1.95
N GLY A 76 -8.44 -1.07 1.26
CA GLY A 76 -8.72 0.14 0.49
C GLY A 76 -8.88 -0.10 -1.01
N TYR A 77 -9.08 0.99 -1.78
CA TYR A 77 -9.24 0.92 -3.24
C TYR A 77 -7.95 0.55 -3.98
N GLU A 78 -6.80 0.69 -3.35
CA GLU A 78 -5.48 0.44 -3.93
C GLU A 78 -5.33 -0.99 -4.47
N ALA A 79 -5.81 -1.99 -3.71
CA ALA A 79 -5.81 -3.38 -4.14
C ALA A 79 -6.67 -3.63 -5.38
N ILE A 80 -7.83 -2.97 -5.47
CA ILE A 80 -8.69 -3.02 -6.66
C ILE A 80 -7.95 -2.43 -7.85
N ALA A 81 -7.36 -1.25 -7.71
CA ALA A 81 -6.63 -0.57 -8.78
C ALA A 81 -5.45 -1.42 -9.30
N ALA A 82 -4.71 -2.07 -8.39
CA ALA A 82 -3.66 -3.00 -8.76
C ALA A 82 -4.21 -4.20 -9.54
N CYS A 83 -5.32 -4.79 -9.09
CA CYS A 83 -5.96 -5.91 -9.81
C CYS A 83 -6.47 -5.49 -11.19
N GLU A 84 -7.15 -4.34 -11.33
CA GLU A 84 -7.62 -3.83 -12.62
C GLU A 84 -6.46 -3.65 -13.59
N TYR A 85 -5.38 -2.99 -13.15
CA TYR A 85 -4.18 -2.80 -13.95
C TYR A 85 -3.59 -4.12 -14.47
N LEU A 86 -3.49 -5.14 -13.59
CA LEU A 86 -2.95 -6.44 -13.96
C LEU A 86 -3.87 -7.22 -14.92
N VAL A 87 -5.20 -7.16 -14.72
CA VAL A 87 -6.17 -7.78 -15.63
C VAL A 87 -6.15 -7.09 -17.00
N GLU A 88 -6.03 -5.76 -17.04
CA GLU A 88 -5.88 -5.00 -18.30
C GLU A 88 -4.59 -5.35 -19.05
N LYS A 89 -3.53 -5.73 -18.35
CA LYS A 89 -2.30 -6.28 -18.94
C LYS A 89 -2.44 -7.73 -19.41
N GLY A 90 -3.59 -8.37 -19.18
CA GLY A 90 -3.89 -9.74 -19.63
C GLY A 90 -3.44 -10.84 -18.69
N LEU A 91 -3.11 -10.53 -17.44
CA LEU A 91 -2.74 -11.54 -16.45
C LEU A 91 -3.97 -12.21 -15.83
N SER A 92 -3.79 -13.47 -15.40
CA SER A 92 -4.69 -14.11 -14.46
C SER A 92 -4.39 -13.59 -13.06
N VAL A 93 -5.38 -12.97 -12.40
CA VAL A 93 -5.18 -12.27 -11.13
C VAL A 93 -5.95 -12.94 -10.00
N THR A 94 -5.28 -13.22 -8.90
CA THR A 94 -5.92 -13.65 -7.65
C THR A 94 -5.76 -12.56 -6.59
N LEU A 95 -6.88 -11.96 -6.16
CA LEU A 95 -6.93 -11.07 -5.01
C LEU A 95 -7.12 -11.87 -3.74
N ILE A 96 -6.18 -11.78 -2.82
CA ILE A 96 -6.24 -12.38 -1.48
C ILE A 96 -6.50 -11.27 -0.48
N CYS A 97 -7.60 -11.37 0.26
CA CYS A 97 -8.04 -10.35 1.19
C CYS A 97 -8.20 -10.92 2.60
N THR A 98 -7.65 -10.24 3.59
CA THR A 98 -7.78 -10.65 5.01
C THR A 98 -9.18 -10.43 5.57
N HIS A 99 -9.98 -9.59 4.93
CA HIS A 99 -11.32 -9.23 5.35
C HIS A 99 -12.39 -10.22 4.87
N GLY A 100 -13.57 -10.15 5.47
CA GLY A 100 -14.71 -10.97 5.09
C GLY A 100 -15.43 -10.50 3.82
N ASN A 101 -15.10 -9.34 3.32
CA ASN A 101 -15.53 -8.73 2.08
C ASN A 101 -14.35 -8.03 1.41
N MET A 102 -14.43 -7.89 0.09
CA MET A 102 -13.41 -7.20 -0.67
C MET A 102 -13.42 -5.70 -0.30
N THR A 103 -12.22 -5.17 -0.03
CA THR A 103 -12.00 -3.73 0.17
C THR A 103 -13.06 -3.01 1.02
N PRO A 104 -13.25 -3.39 2.29
CA PRO A 104 -14.35 -2.90 3.12
C PRO A 104 -14.41 -1.37 3.24
N TYR A 105 -13.26 -0.70 3.17
CA TYR A 105 -13.19 0.76 3.24
C TYR A 105 -13.52 1.47 1.92
N ALA A 106 -13.40 0.78 0.78
CA ALA A 106 -13.79 1.32 -0.53
C ALA A 106 -15.29 1.14 -0.84
N GLN A 107 -15.98 0.20 -0.19
CA GLN A 107 -17.42 -0.07 -0.37
C GLN A 107 -18.27 1.15 -0.07
N THR A 108 -17.91 1.95 0.92
CA THR A 108 -18.61 3.18 1.28
C THR A 108 -18.78 4.14 0.11
N TYR A 109 -17.90 4.07 -0.90
CA TYR A 109 -17.93 4.90 -2.09
C TYR A 109 -18.56 4.21 -3.31
N GLY A 110 -19.05 2.97 -3.17
CA GLY A 110 -19.70 2.21 -4.23
C GLY A 110 -18.81 1.91 -5.44
N ARG A 111 -17.50 1.87 -5.27
CA ARG A 111 -16.53 1.68 -6.36
C ARG A 111 -16.11 0.23 -6.60
N ASP A 112 -16.28 -0.62 -5.60
CA ASP A 112 -15.86 -2.01 -5.62
C ASP A 112 -16.69 -2.86 -6.63
N GLY A 113 -18.01 -2.77 -6.58
CA GLY A 113 -18.91 -3.54 -7.43
C GLY A 113 -18.63 -3.37 -8.93
N PRO A 114 -18.63 -2.13 -9.48
CA PRO A 114 -18.31 -1.89 -10.89
C PRO A 114 -16.92 -2.37 -11.30
N ALA A 115 -15.93 -2.27 -10.41
CA ALA A 115 -14.57 -2.72 -10.69
C ALA A 115 -14.49 -4.25 -10.82
N VAL A 116 -15.11 -4.98 -9.88
CA VAL A 116 -15.20 -6.45 -9.94
C VAL A 116 -15.91 -6.91 -11.21
N GLU A 117 -17.01 -6.28 -11.55
CA GLU A 117 -17.76 -6.61 -12.78
C GLU A 117 -16.88 -6.43 -14.03
N ARG A 118 -16.11 -5.34 -14.11
CA ARG A 118 -15.16 -5.13 -15.22
C ARG A 118 -14.10 -6.23 -15.26
N MET A 119 -13.44 -6.49 -14.14
CA MET A 119 -12.38 -7.51 -14.05
C MET A 119 -12.89 -8.90 -14.45
N MET A 120 -14.07 -9.30 -13.97
CA MET A 120 -14.70 -10.58 -14.33
C MET A 120 -15.06 -10.68 -15.81
N ARG A 121 -15.41 -9.58 -16.46
CA ARG A 121 -15.67 -9.55 -17.89
C ARG A 121 -14.40 -9.57 -18.74
N MET A 122 -13.32 -9.01 -18.25
CA MET A 122 -12.07 -8.85 -19.00
C MET A 122 -11.18 -10.08 -18.98
N GLY A 123 -11.25 -10.91 -17.94
CA GLY A 123 -10.33 -12.03 -17.86
C GLY A 123 -10.45 -12.90 -16.61
N ALA A 124 -9.39 -13.63 -16.33
CA ALA A 124 -9.32 -14.53 -15.19
C ALA A 124 -9.05 -13.75 -13.89
N PHE A 125 -10.11 -13.39 -13.20
CA PHE A 125 -10.05 -12.80 -11.87
C PHE A 125 -10.62 -13.74 -10.83
N ASN A 126 -9.87 -13.98 -9.76
CA ASN A 126 -10.26 -14.82 -8.63
C ASN A 126 -10.16 -14.04 -7.32
N LEU A 127 -11.06 -14.33 -6.38
CA LEU A 127 -11.15 -13.66 -5.09
C LEU A 127 -11.11 -14.66 -3.94
N MET A 128 -10.18 -14.48 -3.01
CA MET A 128 -10.01 -15.30 -1.81
C MET A 128 -10.18 -14.42 -0.57
N LEU A 129 -11.33 -14.51 0.09
CA LEU A 129 -11.68 -13.73 1.28
C LEU A 129 -11.27 -14.46 2.57
N ARG A 130 -11.00 -13.70 3.64
CA ARG A 130 -10.55 -14.20 4.95
C ARG A 130 -9.28 -15.03 4.87
N GLN A 131 -8.45 -14.77 3.88
CA GLN A 131 -7.21 -15.49 3.66
C GLN A 131 -6.01 -14.55 3.71
N GLN A 132 -4.85 -15.14 3.93
CA GLN A 132 -3.56 -14.47 3.89
C GLN A 132 -2.54 -15.34 3.20
N ILE A 133 -1.50 -14.71 2.66
CA ILE A 133 -0.29 -15.40 2.23
C ILE A 133 0.54 -15.69 3.49
N TYR A 134 1.00 -16.91 3.67
CA TYR A 134 1.95 -17.30 4.69
C TYR A 134 3.38 -17.36 4.18
N GLU A 135 3.55 -17.75 2.92
CA GLU A 135 4.86 -17.86 2.29
C GLU A 135 4.73 -17.58 0.79
N ILE A 136 5.69 -16.84 0.25
CA ILE A 136 5.86 -16.60 -1.17
C ILE A 136 7.01 -17.48 -1.62
N GLY A 137 6.73 -18.44 -2.50
CA GLY A 137 7.70 -19.27 -3.18
C GLY A 137 8.19 -18.63 -4.48
N LYS A 138 8.94 -19.38 -5.27
CA LYS A 138 9.51 -18.90 -6.54
C LYS A 138 8.43 -18.63 -7.61
N ASP A 139 7.38 -19.45 -7.62
CA ASP A 139 6.34 -19.50 -8.66
C ASP A 139 4.93 -19.68 -8.10
N HIS A 140 4.77 -19.61 -6.80
CA HIS A 140 3.49 -19.75 -6.11
C HIS A 140 3.49 -19.07 -4.74
N CYS A 141 2.28 -18.80 -4.23
CA CYS A 141 2.05 -18.39 -2.85
C CYS A 141 1.35 -19.49 -2.08
N THR A 142 1.80 -19.77 -0.85
CA THR A 142 1.08 -20.64 0.10
C THR A 142 0.08 -19.79 0.87
N VAL A 143 -1.20 -20.06 0.66
CA VAL A 143 -2.34 -19.26 1.13
C VAL A 143 -3.20 -20.08 2.07
N GLY A 144 -3.73 -19.48 3.10
CA GLY A 144 -4.63 -20.12 4.05
C GLY A 144 -5.47 -19.12 4.83
N LEU A 145 -6.36 -19.62 5.68
CA LEU A 145 -7.21 -18.78 6.51
C LEU A 145 -6.38 -17.89 7.44
N VAL A 146 -6.82 -16.66 7.61
CA VAL A 146 -6.18 -15.69 8.52
C VAL A 146 -6.11 -16.26 9.94
N ARG A 147 -4.92 -16.20 10.56
CA ARG A 147 -4.64 -16.71 11.92
C ARG A 147 -4.81 -18.22 12.12
N MET A 148 -4.89 -18.99 11.04
CA MET A 148 -5.04 -20.45 11.10
C MET A 148 -3.93 -21.14 10.27
N PRO A 149 -2.65 -21.01 10.65
CA PRO A 149 -1.56 -21.66 9.94
C PRO A 149 -1.69 -23.17 10.03
N GLY A 150 -1.45 -23.85 8.91
CA GLY A 150 -1.50 -25.31 8.83
C GLY A 150 -2.86 -25.93 8.50
N ASN A 151 -3.95 -25.14 8.50
CA ASN A 151 -5.27 -25.61 8.11
C ASN A 151 -5.60 -25.25 6.66
N ALA A 152 -5.95 -26.24 5.83
CA ALA A 152 -6.42 -26.05 4.46
C ALA A 152 -5.56 -25.08 3.62
N MET A 153 -4.23 -25.26 3.66
CA MET A 153 -3.32 -24.45 2.85
C MET A 153 -3.48 -24.81 1.37
N THR A 154 -3.50 -23.76 0.52
CA THR A 154 -3.59 -23.88 -0.94
C THR A 154 -2.39 -23.20 -1.57
N GLN A 155 -1.86 -23.77 -2.63
CA GLN A 155 -0.85 -23.13 -3.47
C GLN A 155 -1.55 -22.38 -4.61
N VAL A 156 -1.23 -21.10 -4.74
CA VAL A 156 -1.75 -20.21 -5.78
C VAL A 156 -0.59 -19.81 -6.69
N PRO A 157 -0.65 -20.11 -8.00
CA PRO A 157 0.41 -19.71 -8.93
C PRO A 157 0.66 -18.20 -8.91
N ALA A 158 1.93 -17.80 -8.91
CA ALA A 158 2.33 -16.39 -8.84
C ALA A 158 3.67 -16.16 -9.54
N ASP A 159 3.64 -15.53 -10.70
CA ASP A 159 4.82 -14.97 -11.37
C ASP A 159 5.14 -13.57 -10.83
N THR A 160 4.12 -12.88 -10.32
CA THR A 160 4.22 -11.57 -9.66
C THR A 160 3.35 -11.55 -8.41
N VAL A 161 3.89 -11.02 -7.32
CA VAL A 161 3.15 -10.78 -6.07
C VAL A 161 3.15 -9.30 -5.76
N VAL A 162 1.97 -8.71 -5.63
CA VAL A 162 1.80 -7.30 -5.25
C VAL A 162 1.32 -7.22 -3.81
N LEU A 163 2.09 -6.58 -2.96
CA LEU A 163 1.72 -6.34 -1.57
C LEU A 163 1.03 -4.98 -1.42
N VAL A 164 -0.19 -5.00 -0.89
CA VAL A 164 -0.97 -3.83 -0.50
C VAL A 164 -1.15 -3.89 1.01
N SER A 165 -0.26 -3.21 1.72
CA SER A 165 -0.19 -3.15 3.17
C SER A 165 -0.46 -1.73 3.66
N PRO A 166 -0.79 -1.54 4.94
CA PRO A 166 -0.77 -0.20 5.51
C PRO A 166 0.59 0.46 5.29
N ASN A 167 0.58 1.63 4.66
CA ASN A 167 1.81 2.37 4.35
C ASN A 167 2.49 2.90 5.62
N GLU A 168 3.79 3.14 5.56
CA GLU A 168 4.58 3.74 6.64
C GLU A 168 4.80 5.23 6.41
N PRO A 169 4.51 6.09 7.43
CA PRO A 169 4.73 7.53 7.33
C PRO A 169 6.21 7.89 7.10
N MET A 170 6.49 8.79 6.18
CA MET A 170 7.83 9.34 5.96
C MET A 170 8.10 10.49 6.94
N ARG A 171 8.62 10.18 8.13
CA ARG A 171 8.79 11.12 9.24
C ARG A 171 10.22 11.58 9.49
N ALA A 172 11.20 11.02 8.81
CA ALA A 172 12.62 11.24 9.13
C ALA A 172 13.01 12.71 9.28
N ILE A 173 12.59 13.56 8.36
CA ILE A 173 12.85 15.00 8.43
C ILE A 173 12.19 15.63 9.66
N PHE A 174 10.94 15.30 9.94
CA PHE A 174 10.24 15.82 11.10
C PHE A 174 10.92 15.42 12.41
N ASP A 175 11.33 14.18 12.55
CA ASP A 175 11.96 13.66 13.76
C ASP A 175 13.30 14.39 14.03
N VAL A 176 14.10 14.66 12.99
CA VAL A 176 15.32 15.46 13.09
C VAL A 176 15.01 16.90 13.52
N LEU A 177 14.08 17.60 12.86
CA LEU A 177 13.70 18.97 13.19
C LEU A 177 13.21 19.09 14.64
N ARG A 178 12.40 18.12 15.09
CA ARG A 178 11.90 18.10 16.48
C ARG A 178 13.01 17.85 17.49
N ALA A 179 13.96 16.97 17.19
CA ALA A 179 15.12 16.72 18.06
C ALA A 179 16.01 17.97 18.21
N GLU A 180 16.05 18.84 17.19
CA GLU A 180 16.77 20.11 17.19
C GLU A 180 15.96 21.29 17.79
N GLY A 181 14.75 21.02 18.30
CA GLY A 181 13.90 22.04 18.91
C GLY A 181 13.22 22.99 17.91
N ARG A 182 13.24 22.64 16.58
CA ARG A 182 12.55 23.43 15.55
C ARG A 182 11.04 23.24 15.63
N ALA A 183 10.29 24.31 15.39
CA ALA A 183 8.84 24.23 15.22
C ALA A 183 8.53 23.48 13.90
N ALA A 184 8.00 22.26 14.03
CA ALA A 184 7.65 21.45 12.89
C ALA A 184 6.34 20.70 13.15
N ARG A 185 5.56 20.51 12.10
CA ARG A 185 4.25 19.85 12.13
C ARG A 185 4.13 18.83 10.99
N LEU A 186 3.65 17.63 11.31
CA LEU A 186 3.27 16.62 10.32
C LEU A 186 1.83 16.82 9.85
N ILE A 187 1.60 16.65 8.55
CA ILE A 187 0.26 16.62 7.94
C ILE A 187 0.16 15.48 6.90
N GLY A 188 -1.09 15.14 6.56
CA GLY A 188 -1.38 14.12 5.55
C GLY A 188 -0.78 12.77 5.91
N ASP A 189 -0.30 12.03 4.90
CA ASP A 189 0.22 10.68 5.08
C ASP A 189 1.53 10.61 5.87
N ALA A 190 2.27 11.73 5.94
CA ALA A 190 3.43 11.83 6.83
C ALA A 190 3.03 11.80 8.32
N LEU A 191 1.81 12.22 8.65
CA LEU A 191 1.22 12.09 9.99
C LEU A 191 0.64 10.69 10.18
N SER A 192 -0.22 10.27 9.25
CA SER A 192 -0.88 8.96 9.27
C SER A 192 -1.45 8.69 7.88
N PRO A 193 -0.99 7.62 7.19
CA PRO A 193 -1.50 7.26 5.88
C PRO A 193 -3.01 7.00 5.90
N ARG A 194 -3.75 7.73 5.06
CA ARG A 194 -5.21 7.68 4.94
C ARG A 194 -5.62 8.13 3.53
N ASP A 195 -6.92 8.43 3.36
CA ASP A 195 -7.44 8.94 2.09
C ASP A 195 -7.08 10.42 1.86
N ALA A 196 -7.06 10.82 0.60
CA ALA A 196 -6.72 12.18 0.17
C ALA A 196 -7.55 13.28 0.88
N GLN A 197 -8.82 13.00 1.21
CA GLN A 197 -9.68 13.93 1.96
C GLN A 197 -9.10 14.30 3.33
N TYR A 198 -8.43 13.35 4.02
CA TYR A 198 -7.80 13.62 5.30
C TYR A 198 -6.53 14.47 5.12
N ALA A 199 -5.74 14.20 4.09
CA ALA A 199 -4.56 15.00 3.79
C ALA A 199 -4.94 16.46 3.47
N ILE A 200 -6.01 16.68 2.70
CA ILE A 200 -6.56 18.01 2.42
C ILE A 200 -7.05 18.68 3.71
N ALA A 201 -7.79 17.97 4.55
CA ALA A 201 -8.30 18.51 5.82
C ALA A 201 -7.16 18.89 6.79
N ASP A 202 -6.11 18.06 6.86
CA ASP A 202 -4.92 18.35 7.68
C ASP A 202 -4.20 19.61 7.18
N GLY A 203 -4.03 19.77 5.86
CA GLY A 203 -3.46 20.99 5.27
C GLY A 203 -4.26 22.24 5.59
N HIS A 204 -5.59 22.18 5.46
CA HIS A 204 -6.47 23.29 5.82
C HIS A 204 -6.40 23.62 7.31
N ARG A 205 -6.35 22.63 8.18
CA ARG A 205 -6.22 22.84 9.62
C ARG A 205 -4.89 23.50 9.96
N ALA A 206 -3.80 22.94 9.46
CA ALA A 206 -2.47 23.49 9.68
C ALA A 206 -2.38 24.97 9.26
N ALA A 207 -2.89 25.31 8.07
CA ALA A 207 -2.86 26.68 7.58
C ALA A 207 -3.67 27.67 8.44
N ARG A 208 -4.79 27.25 9.03
CA ARG A 208 -5.60 28.11 9.94
C ARG A 208 -4.95 28.31 11.30
N GLU A 209 -4.15 27.38 11.73
CA GLU A 209 -3.47 27.43 13.03
C GLU A 209 -2.13 28.18 13.00
N LEU A 210 -1.69 28.60 11.81
CA LEU A 210 -0.51 29.46 11.62
C LEU A 210 -0.80 30.96 11.82
N VAL A 211 -2.06 31.33 12.04
CA VAL A 211 -2.52 32.75 12.16
C VAL A 211 -2.56 33.19 13.62
#